data_2096025f9233180bcd3cc24fb30101ec
#
_entry.id   2096025f9233180bcd3cc24fb30101ec
#
_cell.length_a   1.000
_cell.length_b   1.000
_cell.length_c   1.000
_cell.angle_alpha   90.00
_cell.angle_beta   90.00
_cell.angle_gamma   90.00
#
_symmetry.space_group_name_H-M   'P 1'
#
loop_
_entity.id
_entity.type
_entity.pdbx_description
1 polymer ?
#
loop_
_entity_poly.entity_id
_entity_poly.type
_entity_poly.pdbx_seq_one_letter_code
_entity_poly.pdbx_strand_id
1 'polypeptide(L)'
;NLDVQRGSITALIGPNGAGKTTVFNCLTGFYRASGGNILFTSRNKTTNVIQVLGQKFQPGDWINPAQFGQRLFYKMFGGTHLVNRAGLARTFQNIRLFREMSVVENLLVAQHMRVNRNLLAGIVNSPAYRRAESDALDRAFYWLEVVDLVDCANRLAGEMSYGQQRRLEIARAMCTGPEMICLDEPAAGLNPVETHKLSSIIRFLRDHHDITVLLIEHDMGMVMEISDDIIVLDHGDVIARGKPAQIQHDEKVIAAYLGTDESEVTL
;
A
#
# COMPACT_ATOMS: atom_id res chain seq x y z
N ASN A 1 3.60 19.58 -3.61
CA ASN A 1 2.52 19.05 -2.77
C ASN A 1 1.79 17.95 -3.52
N LEU A 2 1.42 16.88 -2.83
CA LEU A 2 0.72 15.73 -3.38
C LEU A 2 -0.50 15.44 -2.50
N ASP A 3 -1.65 15.13 -3.11
CA ASP A 3 -2.93 14.89 -2.43
C ASP A 3 -3.65 13.76 -3.15
N VAL A 4 -4.15 12.81 -2.40
CA VAL A 4 -4.86 11.62 -2.88
C VAL A 4 -6.28 11.67 -2.37
N GLN A 5 -7.25 11.64 -3.26
CA GLN A 5 -8.65 11.69 -2.88
C GLN A 5 -9.10 10.34 -2.31
N ARG A 6 -9.94 10.42 -1.28
CA ARG A 6 -10.51 9.21 -0.68
C ARG A 6 -11.42 8.50 -1.67
N GLY A 7 -11.36 7.16 -1.67
CA GLY A 7 -12.18 6.33 -2.55
C GLY A 7 -11.84 6.46 -4.03
N SER A 8 -10.63 6.95 -4.37
CA SER A 8 -10.15 7.03 -5.74
C SER A 8 -8.95 6.11 -5.98
N ILE A 9 -8.70 5.81 -7.24
CA ILE A 9 -7.47 5.20 -7.73
C ILE A 9 -6.60 6.32 -8.29
N THR A 10 -5.51 6.63 -7.61
CA THR A 10 -4.53 7.63 -8.05
C THR A 10 -3.26 6.93 -8.49
N ALA A 11 -2.81 7.17 -9.72
CA ALA A 11 -1.52 6.69 -10.21
C ALA A 11 -0.43 7.74 -10.02
N LEU A 12 0.75 7.29 -9.59
CA LEU A 12 1.97 8.08 -9.50
C LEU A 12 2.94 7.57 -10.57
N ILE A 13 3.10 8.33 -11.64
CA ILE A 13 3.93 7.97 -12.78
C ILE A 13 5.11 8.95 -12.95
N GLY A 14 6.01 8.65 -13.85
CA GLY A 14 7.17 9.50 -14.20
C GLY A 14 8.36 8.65 -14.63
N PRO A 15 9.41 9.25 -15.20
CA PRO A 15 10.60 8.55 -15.66
C PRO A 15 11.36 7.86 -14.53
N ASN A 16 12.34 7.04 -14.88
CA ASN A 16 13.23 6.41 -13.92
C ASN A 16 14.01 7.48 -13.15
N GLY A 17 14.15 7.30 -11.84
CA GLY A 17 14.80 8.31 -11.00
C GLY A 17 13.92 9.50 -10.58
N ALA A 18 12.69 9.65 -11.07
CA ALA A 18 11.80 10.76 -10.73
C ALA A 18 11.42 10.86 -9.23
N GLY A 19 11.74 9.84 -8.40
CA GLY A 19 11.49 9.86 -6.97
C GLY A 19 10.21 9.14 -6.52
N LYS A 20 9.49 8.44 -7.41
CA LYS A 20 8.25 7.73 -7.12
C LYS A 20 8.36 6.79 -5.91
N THR A 21 9.34 5.89 -5.92
CA THR A 21 9.59 4.94 -4.82
C THR A 21 9.99 5.64 -3.52
N THR A 22 10.68 6.79 -3.61
CA THR A 22 11.02 7.61 -2.43
C THR A 22 9.77 8.18 -1.78
N VAL A 23 8.84 8.72 -2.57
CA VAL A 23 7.53 9.20 -2.09
C VAL A 23 6.78 8.06 -1.40
N PHE A 24 6.69 6.87 -2.03
CA PHE A 24 6.04 5.71 -1.43
C PHE A 24 6.69 5.27 -0.10
N ASN A 25 8.02 5.24 -0.06
CA ASN A 25 8.75 4.90 1.15
C ASN A 25 8.50 5.89 2.29
N CYS A 26 8.36 7.18 1.96
CA CYS A 26 8.00 8.21 2.96
C CYS A 26 6.54 8.09 3.42
N LEU A 27 5.59 7.88 2.49
CA LEU A 27 4.17 7.73 2.80
C LEU A 27 3.91 6.50 3.68
N THR A 28 4.57 5.40 3.40
CA THR A 28 4.39 4.13 4.10
C THR A 28 5.30 3.96 5.32
N GLY A 29 6.14 4.96 5.59
CA GLY A 29 6.96 5.01 6.79
C GLY A 29 8.26 4.20 6.76
N PHE A 30 8.69 3.73 5.58
CA PHE A 30 9.99 3.07 5.43
C PHE A 30 11.14 4.08 5.48
N TYR A 31 10.92 5.30 4.93
CA TYR A 31 11.86 6.40 5.03
C TYR A 31 11.24 7.52 5.86
N ARG A 32 12.08 8.18 6.64
CA ARG A 32 11.69 9.41 7.35
C ARG A 32 11.92 10.59 6.42
N ALA A 33 10.85 11.31 6.10
CA ALA A 33 10.98 12.55 5.35
C ALA A 33 11.80 13.57 6.15
N SER A 34 12.69 14.29 5.48
CA SER A 34 13.55 15.30 6.12
C SER A 34 12.79 16.55 6.55
N GLY A 35 11.66 16.85 5.91
CA GLY A 35 10.79 17.99 6.21
C GLY A 35 9.41 17.81 5.63
N GLY A 36 8.51 18.77 5.88
CA GLY A 36 7.13 18.76 5.44
C GLY A 36 6.18 18.05 6.39
N ASN A 37 5.00 17.71 5.89
CA ASN A 37 3.97 16.94 6.60
C ASN A 37 3.38 15.89 5.69
N ILE A 38 3.12 14.69 6.21
CA ILE A 38 2.39 13.63 5.55
C ILE A 38 1.18 13.33 6.42
N LEU A 39 0.01 13.77 5.96
CA LEU A 39 -1.24 13.63 6.70
C LEU A 39 -2.06 12.51 6.05
N PHE A 40 -2.35 11.49 6.83
CA PHE A 40 -3.29 10.43 6.47
C PHE A 40 -4.57 10.61 7.28
N THR A 41 -5.68 10.86 6.60
CA THR A 41 -6.98 11.05 7.24
C THR A 41 -7.83 9.80 7.03
N SER A 42 -7.97 9.01 8.09
CA SER A 42 -8.92 7.90 8.17
C SER A 42 -10.31 8.42 8.59
N ARG A 43 -11.34 7.53 8.54
CA ARG A 43 -12.71 7.88 8.94
C ARG A 43 -12.80 8.58 10.30
N ASN A 44 -11.93 8.21 11.23
CA ASN A 44 -12.04 8.61 12.63
C ASN A 44 -10.88 9.50 13.11
N LYS A 45 -9.80 9.63 12.34
CA LYS A 45 -8.60 10.30 12.83
C LYS A 45 -7.65 10.72 11.71
N THR A 46 -7.10 11.94 11.83
CA THR A 46 -5.96 12.37 11.02
C THR A 46 -4.66 12.00 11.74
N THR A 47 -3.79 11.28 11.06
CA THR A 47 -2.49 10.83 11.57
C THR A 47 -1.38 11.47 10.74
N ASN A 48 -0.44 12.14 11.39
CA ASN A 48 0.77 12.62 10.74
C ASN A 48 1.82 11.48 10.72
N VAL A 49 2.07 10.92 9.54
CA VAL A 49 2.99 9.78 9.36
C VAL A 49 4.40 10.11 9.87
N ILE A 50 4.90 11.34 9.61
CA ILE A 50 6.24 11.75 10.03
C ILE A 50 6.32 11.76 11.57
N GLN A 51 5.27 12.22 12.25
CA GLN A 51 5.21 12.25 13.71
C GLN A 51 5.23 10.84 14.30
N VAL A 52 4.45 9.92 13.72
CA VAL A 52 4.34 8.52 14.17
C VAL A 52 5.64 7.74 13.99
N LEU A 53 6.47 8.14 13.03
CA LEU A 53 7.81 7.57 12.80
C LEU A 53 8.88 8.13 13.74
N GLY A 54 8.52 9.04 14.64
CA GLY A 54 9.42 9.68 15.60
C GLY A 54 10.26 10.80 14.99
N GLN A 55 9.74 12.00 15.04
CA GLN A 55 10.45 13.22 14.62
C GLN A 55 11.71 13.45 15.46
N LYS A 56 12.69 14.17 14.87
CA LYS A 56 13.85 14.68 15.61
C LYS A 56 13.37 15.68 16.69
N PHE A 57 14.03 15.68 17.85
CA PHE A 57 13.78 16.70 18.89
C PHE A 57 14.09 18.08 18.33
N GLN A 58 13.24 19.06 18.67
CA GLN A 58 13.43 20.46 18.37
C GLN A 58 13.71 21.23 19.66
N PRO A 59 14.44 22.36 19.63
CA PRO A 59 14.72 23.15 20.83
C PRO A 59 13.48 23.55 21.64
N GLY A 60 12.34 23.79 20.95
CA GLY A 60 11.06 24.10 21.59
C GLY A 60 10.40 22.97 22.36
N ASP A 61 10.80 21.71 22.14
CA ASP A 61 10.20 20.55 22.83
C ASP A 61 10.48 20.58 24.35
N TRP A 62 11.62 21.15 24.75
CA TRP A 62 11.99 21.26 26.14
C TRP A 62 11.07 22.21 26.94
N ILE A 63 10.37 23.08 26.24
CA ILE A 63 9.44 24.07 26.85
C ILE A 63 8.04 23.44 27.00
N ASN A 64 7.71 22.38 26.22
CA ASN A 64 6.41 21.74 26.27
C ASN A 64 6.53 20.24 26.63
N PRO A 65 6.34 19.86 27.91
CA PRO A 65 6.51 18.50 28.40
C PRO A 65 5.61 17.46 27.69
N ALA A 66 4.40 17.87 27.26
CA ALA A 66 3.47 17.00 26.55
C ALA A 66 4.00 16.64 25.14
N GLN A 67 4.55 17.62 24.41
CA GLN A 67 5.18 17.39 23.10
C GLN A 67 6.47 16.58 23.23
N PHE A 68 7.27 16.87 24.24
CA PHE A 68 8.48 16.10 24.55
C PHE A 68 8.14 14.63 24.82
N GLY A 69 7.18 14.37 25.71
CA GLY A 69 6.72 13.02 26.03
C GLY A 69 6.18 12.27 24.82
N GLN A 70 5.39 12.93 23.97
CA GLN A 70 4.86 12.36 22.75
C GLN A 70 5.96 12.01 21.73
N ARG A 71 6.93 12.90 21.52
CA ARG A 71 8.07 12.64 20.62
C ARG A 71 8.97 11.54 21.15
N LEU A 72 9.22 11.52 22.46
CA LEU A 72 9.98 10.44 23.10
C LEU A 72 9.28 9.10 22.91
N PHE A 73 7.95 9.05 23.14
CA PHE A 73 7.15 7.84 22.92
C PHE A 73 7.28 7.33 21.48
N TYR A 74 7.05 8.20 20.47
CA TYR A 74 7.17 7.79 19.07
C TYR A 74 8.62 7.48 18.64
N LYS A 75 9.62 8.04 19.31
CA LYS A 75 11.03 7.70 19.06
C LYS A 75 11.37 6.30 19.56
N MET A 76 10.75 5.87 20.66
CA MET A 76 10.96 4.54 21.25
C MET A 76 10.07 3.46 20.65
N PHE A 77 8.83 3.79 20.36
CA PHE A 77 7.78 2.84 19.95
C PHE A 77 7.18 3.15 18.57
N GLY A 78 7.66 4.16 17.87
CA GLY A 78 7.21 4.53 16.54
C GLY A 78 7.71 3.57 15.47
N GLY A 79 6.99 3.49 14.35
CA GLY A 79 7.40 2.67 13.21
C GLY A 79 6.27 2.42 12.21
N THR A 80 6.62 1.70 11.13
CA THR A 80 5.70 1.36 10.03
C THR A 80 4.44 0.64 10.48
N HIS A 81 4.53 -0.13 11.59
CA HIS A 81 3.36 -0.82 12.15
C HIS A 81 2.26 0.13 12.63
N LEU A 82 2.62 1.36 13.07
CA LEU A 82 1.63 2.36 13.45
C LEU A 82 0.97 3.01 12.23
N VAL A 83 1.69 3.13 11.12
CA VAL A 83 1.14 3.58 9.83
C VAL A 83 0.13 2.56 9.33
N ASN A 84 0.46 1.26 9.38
CA ASN A 84 -0.48 0.21 9.04
C ASN A 84 -1.73 0.21 9.95
N ARG A 85 -1.54 0.38 11.26
CA ARG A 85 -2.66 0.51 12.22
C ARG A 85 -3.53 1.73 11.96
N ALA A 86 -2.98 2.80 11.39
CA ALA A 86 -3.75 3.96 11.00
C ALA A 86 -4.66 3.69 9.79
N GLY A 87 -4.48 2.55 9.09
CA GLY A 87 -5.30 2.14 7.97
C GLY A 87 -4.59 2.21 6.61
N LEU A 88 -3.25 2.37 6.56
CA LEU A 88 -2.50 2.43 5.34
C LEU A 88 -1.72 1.11 5.15
N ALA A 89 -2.10 0.31 4.14
CA ALA A 89 -1.38 -0.90 3.75
C ALA A 89 -0.48 -0.64 2.54
N ARG A 90 0.53 -1.50 2.35
CA ARG A 90 1.43 -1.48 1.20
C ARG A 90 1.74 -2.89 0.72
N THR A 91 1.79 -3.06 -0.61
CA THR A 91 2.50 -4.16 -1.25
C THR A 91 3.91 -3.73 -1.64
N PHE A 92 4.76 -4.68 -1.96
CA PHE A 92 6.14 -4.41 -2.35
C PHE A 92 6.36 -4.81 -3.81
N GLN A 93 7.30 -4.16 -4.49
CA GLN A 93 7.72 -4.54 -5.83
C GLN A 93 8.11 -6.03 -5.89
N ASN A 94 8.94 -6.47 -4.96
CA ASN A 94 9.24 -7.89 -4.77
C ASN A 94 8.21 -8.52 -3.82
N ILE A 95 7.54 -9.55 -4.26
CA ILE A 95 6.51 -10.27 -3.49
C ILE A 95 7.09 -10.80 -2.16
N ARG A 96 6.45 -10.42 -1.05
CA ARG A 96 6.86 -10.81 0.31
C ARG A 96 5.84 -11.72 0.95
N LEU A 97 5.74 -12.95 0.48
CA LEU A 97 4.91 -14.00 1.07
C LEU A 97 5.73 -14.93 1.95
N PHE A 98 5.08 -15.55 2.91
CA PHE A 98 5.63 -16.69 3.65
C PHE A 98 5.50 -17.92 2.76
N ARG A 99 6.55 -18.24 2.00
CA ARG A 99 6.53 -19.23 0.92
C ARG A 99 6.24 -20.64 1.40
N GLU A 100 6.69 -20.99 2.62
CA GLU A 100 6.53 -22.26 3.28
C GLU A 100 5.18 -22.41 4.01
N MET A 101 4.37 -21.36 4.02
CA MET A 101 3.03 -21.38 4.57
C MET A 101 2.01 -21.52 3.45
N SER A 102 0.86 -22.10 3.76
CA SER A 102 -0.26 -22.17 2.82
C SER A 102 -0.81 -20.77 2.49
N VAL A 103 -1.58 -20.70 1.43
CA VAL A 103 -2.26 -19.48 0.98
C VAL A 103 -3.14 -18.90 2.08
N VAL A 104 -3.97 -19.73 2.72
CA VAL A 104 -4.85 -19.28 3.82
C VAL A 104 -4.06 -18.85 5.05
N GLU A 105 -2.98 -19.55 5.42
CA GLU A 105 -2.13 -19.18 6.55
C GLU A 105 -1.48 -17.81 6.36
N ASN A 106 -1.04 -17.46 5.14
CA ASN A 106 -0.54 -16.13 4.82
C ASN A 106 -1.55 -15.03 5.15
N LEU A 107 -2.85 -15.27 4.92
CA LEU A 107 -3.91 -14.32 5.23
C LEU A 107 -4.22 -14.27 6.73
N LEU A 108 -4.17 -15.42 7.42
CA LEU A 108 -4.39 -15.49 8.86
C LEU A 108 -3.29 -14.75 9.64
N VAL A 109 -2.02 -14.91 9.26
CA VAL A 109 -0.90 -14.19 9.87
C VAL A 109 -1.06 -12.68 9.74
N ALA A 110 -1.56 -12.18 8.62
CA ALA A 110 -1.80 -10.75 8.42
C ALA A 110 -2.86 -10.18 9.39
N GLN A 111 -3.74 -11.01 9.90
CA GLN A 111 -4.81 -10.63 10.82
C GLN A 111 -4.40 -10.63 12.30
N HIS A 112 -3.15 -11.01 12.63
CA HIS A 112 -2.69 -11.16 14.02
C HIS A 112 -2.91 -9.91 14.89
N MET A 113 -3.00 -8.72 14.29
CA MET A 113 -3.28 -7.48 15.00
C MET A 113 -4.75 -7.31 15.37
N ARG A 114 -5.65 -8.02 14.70
CA ARG A 114 -7.10 -7.96 14.88
C ARG A 114 -7.64 -9.11 15.73
N VAL A 115 -6.92 -10.23 15.77
CA VAL A 115 -7.28 -11.39 16.58
C VAL A 115 -6.96 -11.12 18.04
N ASN A 116 -7.81 -11.62 18.94
CA ASN A 116 -7.63 -11.49 20.38
C ASN A 116 -6.31 -12.12 20.83
N ARG A 117 -5.40 -11.32 21.39
CA ARG A 117 -4.04 -11.70 21.79
C ARG A 117 -3.98 -12.32 23.20
N ASN A 118 -5.09 -12.58 23.83
CA ASN A 118 -5.09 -13.18 25.16
C ASN A 118 -4.64 -14.65 25.07
N LEU A 119 -3.36 -14.89 25.29
CA LEU A 119 -2.76 -16.23 25.27
C LEU A 119 -3.50 -17.20 26.21
N LEU A 120 -3.96 -16.73 27.37
CA LEU A 120 -4.72 -17.54 28.31
C LEU A 120 -6.07 -17.95 27.70
N ALA A 121 -6.75 -17.07 27.00
CA ALA A 121 -7.99 -17.38 26.30
C ALA A 121 -7.78 -18.41 25.17
N GLY A 122 -6.60 -18.40 24.53
CA GLY A 122 -6.22 -19.40 23.53
C GLY A 122 -5.92 -20.76 24.16
N ILE A 123 -5.15 -20.81 25.27
CA ILE A 123 -4.81 -22.05 25.97
C ILE A 123 -6.08 -22.75 26.48
N VAL A 124 -7.05 -21.98 27.00
CA VAL A 124 -8.34 -22.50 27.53
C VAL A 124 -9.35 -22.75 26.41
N ASN A 125 -9.02 -22.44 25.14
CA ASN A 125 -9.89 -22.56 23.98
C ASN A 125 -11.28 -21.92 24.22
N SER A 126 -11.28 -20.70 24.73
CA SER A 126 -12.51 -20.01 25.14
C SER A 126 -13.46 -19.78 23.94
N PRO A 127 -14.80 -19.69 24.18
CA PRO A 127 -15.75 -19.39 23.10
C PRO A 127 -15.45 -18.09 22.36
N ALA A 128 -14.91 -17.09 23.05
CA ALA A 128 -14.50 -15.82 22.44
C ALA A 128 -13.27 -16.00 21.51
N TYR A 129 -12.34 -16.86 21.89
CA TYR A 129 -11.17 -17.17 21.05
C TYR A 129 -11.60 -17.91 19.78
N ARG A 130 -12.44 -18.96 19.91
CA ARG A 130 -12.97 -19.71 18.76
C ARG A 130 -13.77 -18.83 17.79
N ARG A 131 -14.58 -17.90 18.29
CA ARG A 131 -15.28 -16.94 17.42
C ARG A 131 -14.31 -16.04 16.66
N ALA A 132 -13.30 -15.49 17.34
CA ALA A 132 -12.30 -14.64 16.70
C ALA A 132 -11.50 -15.40 15.62
N GLU A 133 -11.23 -16.68 15.83
CA GLU A 133 -10.56 -17.55 14.85
C GLU A 133 -11.47 -17.85 13.65
N SER A 134 -12.74 -18.17 13.90
CA SER A 134 -13.75 -18.33 12.83
C SER A 134 -13.90 -17.06 12.00
N ASP A 135 -14.06 -15.90 12.65
CA ASP A 135 -14.16 -14.60 11.96
C ASP A 135 -12.91 -14.28 11.14
N ALA A 136 -11.73 -14.74 11.59
CA ALA A 136 -10.48 -14.55 10.84
C ALA A 136 -10.42 -15.46 9.61
N LEU A 137 -10.89 -16.71 9.74
CA LEU A 137 -11.01 -17.65 8.61
C LEU A 137 -12.03 -17.14 7.59
N ASP A 138 -13.20 -16.70 8.01
CA ASP A 138 -14.23 -16.17 7.13
C ASP A 138 -13.73 -14.97 6.32
N ARG A 139 -13.01 -14.06 6.96
CA ARG A 139 -12.36 -12.93 6.26
C ARG A 139 -11.27 -13.40 5.29
N ALA A 140 -10.47 -14.41 5.66
CA ALA A 140 -9.45 -14.96 4.78
C ALA A 140 -10.07 -15.56 3.53
N PHE A 141 -11.12 -16.40 3.69
CA PHE A 141 -11.81 -17.02 2.56
C PHE A 141 -12.53 -15.99 1.69
N TYR A 142 -13.15 -14.97 2.28
CA TYR A 142 -13.73 -13.87 1.52
C TYR A 142 -12.70 -13.20 0.59
N TRP A 143 -11.50 -12.86 1.11
CA TRP A 143 -10.46 -12.26 0.27
C TRP A 143 -9.86 -13.23 -0.74
N LEU A 144 -9.82 -14.53 -0.43
CA LEU A 144 -9.44 -15.56 -1.42
C LEU A 144 -10.45 -15.65 -2.56
N GLU A 145 -11.73 -15.52 -2.27
CA GLU A 145 -12.79 -15.49 -3.30
C GLU A 145 -12.63 -14.24 -4.20
N VAL A 146 -12.45 -13.05 -3.62
CA VAL A 146 -12.24 -11.81 -4.37
C VAL A 146 -11.06 -11.89 -5.33
N VAL A 147 -9.97 -12.57 -4.93
CA VAL A 147 -8.77 -12.70 -5.77
C VAL A 147 -8.72 -14.00 -6.59
N ASP A 148 -9.80 -14.79 -6.62
CA ASP A 148 -9.91 -16.05 -7.36
C ASP A 148 -8.80 -17.07 -6.98
N LEU A 149 -8.68 -17.37 -5.67
CA LEU A 149 -7.66 -18.26 -5.11
C LEU A 149 -8.20 -19.25 -4.07
N VAL A 150 -9.51 -19.43 -3.95
CA VAL A 150 -10.14 -20.35 -2.98
C VAL A 150 -9.65 -21.78 -3.16
N ASP A 151 -9.58 -22.26 -4.41
CA ASP A 151 -9.14 -23.62 -4.74
C ASP A 151 -7.67 -23.87 -4.38
N CYS A 152 -6.91 -22.81 -4.16
CA CYS A 152 -5.50 -22.86 -3.77
C CYS A 152 -5.28 -22.68 -2.27
N ALA A 153 -6.33 -22.56 -1.45
CA ALA A 153 -6.24 -22.18 -0.02
C ALA A 153 -5.21 -23.00 0.78
N ASN A 154 -5.12 -24.30 0.52
CA ASN A 154 -4.23 -25.21 1.22
C ASN A 154 -2.88 -25.47 0.51
N ARG A 155 -2.64 -24.85 -0.67
CA ARG A 155 -1.35 -24.96 -1.37
C ARG A 155 -0.32 -24.05 -0.72
N LEU A 156 0.96 -24.43 -0.82
CA LEU A 156 2.05 -23.55 -0.38
C LEU A 156 2.12 -22.31 -1.28
N ALA A 157 2.28 -21.13 -0.67
CA ALA A 157 2.35 -19.87 -1.41
C ALA A 157 3.54 -19.84 -2.38
N GLY A 158 4.64 -20.53 -2.04
CA GLY A 158 5.82 -20.64 -2.90
C GLY A 158 5.63 -21.47 -4.18
N GLU A 159 4.61 -22.33 -4.24
CA GLU A 159 4.29 -23.19 -5.40
C GLU A 159 3.33 -22.52 -6.40
N MET A 160 2.85 -21.34 -6.08
CA MET A 160 1.90 -20.62 -6.93
C MET A 160 2.61 -19.89 -8.07
N SER A 161 1.90 -19.68 -9.20
CA SER A 161 2.39 -18.83 -10.27
C SER A 161 2.63 -17.39 -9.77
N TYR A 162 3.48 -16.64 -10.47
CA TYR A 162 3.80 -15.26 -10.08
C TYR A 162 2.55 -14.38 -9.99
N GLY A 163 1.62 -14.46 -10.96
CA GLY A 163 0.37 -13.72 -10.94
C GLY A 163 -0.55 -14.12 -9.78
N GLN A 164 -0.58 -15.41 -9.41
CA GLN A 164 -1.31 -15.87 -8.23
C GLN A 164 -0.68 -15.33 -6.93
N GLN A 165 0.65 -15.35 -6.82
CA GLN A 165 1.37 -14.78 -5.66
C GLN A 165 1.10 -13.29 -5.52
N ARG A 166 1.06 -12.53 -6.64
CA ARG A 166 0.74 -11.09 -6.63
C ARG A 166 -0.68 -10.82 -6.13
N ARG A 167 -1.66 -11.59 -6.59
CA ARG A 167 -3.05 -11.51 -6.11
C ARG A 167 -3.17 -11.87 -4.63
N LEU A 168 -2.44 -12.90 -4.18
CA LEU A 168 -2.38 -13.29 -2.76
C LEU A 168 -1.79 -12.17 -1.88
N GLU A 169 -0.77 -11.46 -2.37
CA GLU A 169 -0.17 -10.33 -1.64
C GLU A 169 -1.19 -9.21 -1.40
N ILE A 170 -2.02 -8.90 -2.39
CA ILE A 170 -3.11 -7.93 -2.25
C ILE A 170 -4.15 -8.43 -1.23
N ALA A 171 -4.62 -9.67 -1.36
CA ALA A 171 -5.57 -10.27 -0.41
C ALA A 171 -5.03 -10.22 1.03
N ARG A 172 -3.75 -10.52 1.22
CA ARG A 172 -3.07 -10.43 2.51
C ARG A 172 -3.05 -9.01 3.06
N ALA A 173 -2.78 -8.01 2.21
CA ALA A 173 -2.83 -6.61 2.62
C ALA A 173 -4.25 -6.21 3.04
N MET A 174 -5.27 -6.67 2.31
CA MET A 174 -6.68 -6.39 2.61
C MET A 174 -7.16 -7.04 3.93
N CYS A 175 -6.60 -8.17 4.33
CA CYS A 175 -6.87 -8.80 5.63
C CYS A 175 -6.49 -7.92 6.83
N THR A 176 -5.59 -6.94 6.66
CA THR A 176 -5.29 -5.95 7.71
C THR A 176 -6.41 -4.92 7.88
N GLY A 177 -7.36 -4.84 6.94
CA GLY A 177 -8.49 -3.90 6.88
C GLY A 177 -8.06 -2.46 6.72
N PRO A 178 -7.30 -2.17 5.66
CA PRO A 178 -6.85 -0.82 5.37
C PRO A 178 -8.01 0.05 4.87
N GLU A 179 -7.83 1.38 4.95
CA GLU A 179 -8.66 2.36 4.24
C GLU A 179 -7.95 2.85 2.97
N MET A 180 -6.63 2.65 2.91
CA MET A 180 -5.81 2.97 1.75
C MET A 180 -4.78 1.87 1.51
N ILE A 181 -4.60 1.50 0.25
CA ILE A 181 -3.54 0.57 -0.18
C ILE A 181 -2.59 1.27 -1.16
N CYS A 182 -1.30 1.12 -0.89
CA CYS A 182 -0.22 1.56 -1.77
C CYS A 182 0.32 0.35 -2.54
N LEU A 183 0.21 0.36 -3.87
CA LEU A 183 0.64 -0.71 -4.76
C LEU A 183 1.90 -0.26 -5.54
N ASP A 184 2.99 -1.00 -5.36
CA ASP A 184 4.28 -0.68 -5.96
C ASP A 184 4.54 -1.63 -7.13
N GLU A 185 4.35 -1.13 -8.37
CA GLU A 185 4.46 -1.88 -9.63
C GLU A 185 3.72 -3.24 -9.60
N PRO A 186 2.40 -3.23 -9.31
CA PRO A 186 1.67 -4.48 -9.12
C PRO A 186 1.54 -5.32 -10.40
N ALA A 187 1.64 -4.73 -11.60
CA ALA A 187 1.56 -5.45 -12.88
C ALA A 187 2.93 -5.91 -13.41
N ALA A 188 4.05 -5.52 -12.77
CA ALA A 188 5.37 -5.91 -13.24
C ALA A 188 5.51 -7.43 -13.36
N GLY A 189 5.90 -7.90 -14.55
CA GLY A 189 6.11 -9.34 -14.83
C GLY A 189 4.84 -10.16 -15.05
N LEU A 190 3.66 -9.54 -15.09
CA LEU A 190 2.39 -10.18 -15.43
C LEU A 190 2.20 -10.22 -16.95
N ASN A 191 1.47 -11.24 -17.42
CA ASN A 191 0.97 -11.26 -18.79
C ASN A 191 -0.31 -10.41 -18.92
N PRO A 192 -0.76 -10.04 -20.14
CA PRO A 192 -1.94 -9.17 -20.33
C PRO A 192 -3.22 -9.68 -19.66
N VAL A 193 -3.44 -10.98 -19.61
CA VAL A 193 -4.62 -11.59 -18.96
C VAL A 193 -4.56 -11.41 -17.44
N GLU A 194 -3.39 -11.61 -16.86
CA GLU A 194 -3.17 -11.41 -15.43
C GLU A 194 -3.26 -9.94 -15.05
N THR A 195 -2.72 -9.02 -15.88
CA THR A 195 -2.84 -7.57 -15.69
C THR A 195 -4.31 -7.13 -15.70
N HIS A 196 -5.12 -7.65 -16.64
CA HIS A 196 -6.54 -7.33 -16.68
C HIS A 196 -7.31 -7.85 -15.46
N LYS A 197 -7.00 -9.07 -14.99
CA LYS A 197 -7.56 -9.60 -13.74
C LYS A 197 -7.17 -8.73 -12.54
N LEU A 198 -5.92 -8.30 -12.47
CA LEU A 198 -5.43 -7.41 -11.43
C LEU A 198 -6.14 -6.06 -11.45
N SER A 199 -6.29 -5.44 -12.63
CA SER A 199 -7.05 -4.21 -12.85
C SER A 199 -8.49 -4.32 -12.32
N SER A 200 -9.14 -5.46 -12.60
CA SER A 200 -10.50 -5.73 -12.11
C SER A 200 -10.57 -5.84 -10.58
N ILE A 201 -9.59 -6.49 -9.95
CA ILE A 201 -9.48 -6.57 -8.50
C ILE A 201 -9.31 -5.17 -7.90
N ILE A 202 -8.40 -4.35 -8.43
CA ILE A 202 -8.13 -3.00 -7.91
C ILE A 202 -9.40 -2.12 -8.00
N ARG A 203 -10.12 -2.17 -9.12
CA ARG A 203 -11.42 -1.49 -9.24
C ARG A 203 -12.44 -1.99 -8.22
N PHE A 204 -12.52 -3.32 -8.03
CA PHE A 204 -13.41 -3.91 -7.04
C PHE A 204 -13.12 -3.41 -5.62
N LEU A 205 -11.84 -3.26 -5.24
CA LEU A 205 -11.45 -2.71 -3.94
C LEU A 205 -11.96 -1.27 -3.75
N ARG A 206 -11.85 -0.42 -4.78
CA ARG A 206 -12.39 0.93 -4.75
C ARG A 206 -13.91 0.94 -4.67
N ASP A 207 -14.57 0.22 -5.60
CA ASP A 207 -16.01 0.35 -5.86
C ASP A 207 -16.87 -0.29 -4.76
N HIS A 208 -16.42 -1.41 -4.19
CA HIS A 208 -17.20 -2.19 -3.23
C HIS A 208 -16.71 -2.06 -1.78
N HIS A 209 -15.46 -1.64 -1.59
CA HIS A 209 -14.87 -1.52 -0.24
C HIS A 209 -14.49 -0.09 0.15
N ASP A 210 -14.72 0.92 -0.72
CA ASP A 210 -14.33 2.32 -0.50
C ASP A 210 -12.83 2.47 -0.18
N ILE A 211 -12.00 1.59 -0.78
CA ILE A 211 -10.55 1.61 -0.57
C ILE A 211 -9.93 2.65 -1.49
N THR A 212 -9.15 3.55 -0.90
CA THR A 212 -8.30 4.47 -1.64
C THR A 212 -7.08 3.71 -2.15
N VAL A 213 -6.78 3.82 -3.42
CA VAL A 213 -5.62 3.16 -4.04
C VAL A 213 -4.63 4.21 -4.53
N LEU A 214 -3.39 4.10 -4.10
CA LEU A 214 -2.26 4.81 -4.70
C LEU A 214 -1.34 3.79 -5.34
N LEU A 215 -1.12 3.90 -6.64
CA LEU A 215 -0.28 2.94 -7.35
C LEU A 215 0.89 3.64 -8.07
N ILE A 216 2.05 2.99 -8.06
CA ILE A 216 3.14 3.26 -9.00
C ILE A 216 3.07 2.22 -10.09
N GLU A 217 3.06 2.63 -11.34
CA GLU A 217 3.06 1.74 -12.49
C GLU A 217 3.82 2.32 -13.68
N HIS A 218 4.34 1.43 -14.51
CA HIS A 218 4.97 1.72 -15.79
C HIS A 218 4.13 1.26 -16.98
N ASP A 219 3.17 0.36 -16.74
CA ASP A 219 2.19 -0.04 -17.75
C ASP A 219 1.14 1.06 -17.91
N MET A 220 1.38 1.92 -18.94
CA MET A 220 0.49 3.05 -19.23
C MET A 220 -0.90 2.58 -19.65
N GLY A 221 -1.03 1.38 -20.24
CA GLY A 221 -2.34 0.80 -20.57
C GLY A 221 -3.18 0.60 -19.33
N MET A 222 -2.62 -0.06 -18.31
CA MET A 222 -3.27 -0.25 -17.02
C MET A 222 -3.56 1.08 -16.32
N VAL A 223 -2.58 1.99 -16.28
CA VAL A 223 -2.73 3.30 -15.62
C VAL A 223 -3.91 4.07 -16.21
N MET A 224 -3.97 4.19 -17.54
CA MET A 224 -5.04 4.92 -18.23
C MET A 224 -6.41 4.26 -18.09
N GLU A 225 -6.44 2.92 -17.94
CA GLU A 225 -7.68 2.16 -17.80
C GLU A 225 -8.34 2.31 -16.43
N ILE A 226 -7.55 2.31 -15.34
CA ILE A 226 -8.12 2.18 -13.99
C ILE A 226 -8.04 3.45 -13.14
N SER A 227 -7.20 4.43 -13.50
CA SER A 227 -6.96 5.59 -12.65
C SER A 227 -8.05 6.65 -12.78
N ASP A 228 -8.46 7.22 -11.64
CA ASP A 228 -9.33 8.38 -11.57
C ASP A 228 -8.52 9.69 -11.71
N ASP A 229 -7.29 9.69 -11.18
CA ASP A 229 -6.36 10.82 -11.19
C ASP A 229 -4.93 10.31 -11.39
N ILE A 230 -4.11 11.05 -12.10
CA ILE A 230 -2.71 10.73 -12.35
C ILE A 230 -1.85 11.90 -11.90
N ILE A 231 -0.80 11.58 -11.16
CA ILE A 231 0.22 12.53 -10.73
C ILE A 231 1.53 12.15 -11.42
N VAL A 232 2.13 13.10 -12.11
CA VAL A 232 3.39 12.89 -12.82
C VAL A 232 4.52 13.55 -12.05
N LEU A 233 5.51 12.75 -11.70
CA LEU A 233 6.73 13.19 -11.05
C LEU A 233 7.89 13.23 -12.06
N ASP A 234 8.70 14.27 -11.94
CA ASP A 234 10.00 14.34 -12.60
C ASP A 234 10.99 15.02 -11.65
N HIS A 235 12.18 14.42 -11.45
CA HIS A 235 13.25 14.90 -10.56
C HIS A 235 12.79 15.35 -9.16
N GLY A 236 11.75 14.70 -8.61
CA GLY A 236 11.17 14.98 -7.28
C GLY A 236 10.07 16.03 -7.27
N ASP A 237 9.79 16.68 -8.39
CA ASP A 237 8.74 17.67 -8.55
C ASP A 237 7.51 17.09 -9.26
N VAL A 238 6.33 17.58 -8.88
CA VAL A 238 5.08 17.26 -9.60
C VAL A 238 4.99 18.17 -10.82
N ILE A 239 5.17 17.62 -12.02
CA ILE A 239 5.13 18.37 -13.28
C ILE A 239 3.75 18.46 -13.90
N ALA A 240 2.90 17.48 -13.65
CA ALA A 240 1.51 17.45 -14.11
C ALA A 240 0.61 16.68 -13.15
N ARG A 241 -0.69 17.01 -13.16
CA ARG A 241 -1.74 16.28 -12.47
C ARG A 241 -3.06 16.43 -13.22
N GLY A 242 -3.81 15.36 -13.32
CA GLY A 242 -5.13 15.38 -13.96
C GLY A 242 -5.68 14.00 -14.26
N LYS A 243 -6.81 13.98 -14.95
CA LYS A 243 -7.44 12.75 -15.43
C LYS A 243 -6.60 12.11 -16.54
N PRO A 244 -6.72 10.78 -16.76
CA PRO A 244 -5.95 10.07 -17.79
C PRO A 244 -5.94 10.78 -19.17
N ALA A 245 -7.10 11.21 -19.65
CA ALA A 245 -7.22 11.90 -20.95
C ALA A 245 -6.46 13.25 -21.02
N GLN A 246 -6.28 13.94 -19.89
CA GLN A 246 -5.52 15.19 -19.83
C GLN A 246 -4.01 14.91 -19.84
N ILE A 247 -3.57 13.94 -19.05
CA ILE A 247 -2.16 13.57 -18.92
C ILE A 247 -1.59 13.00 -20.22
N GLN A 248 -2.38 12.24 -20.97
CA GLN A 248 -1.98 11.65 -22.26
C GLN A 248 -1.57 12.70 -23.30
N HIS A 249 -2.11 13.91 -23.21
CA HIS A 249 -1.85 15.00 -24.17
C HIS A 249 -1.04 16.16 -23.58
N ASP A 250 -0.50 16.00 -22.36
CA ASP A 250 0.27 17.04 -21.72
C ASP A 250 1.71 17.08 -22.30
N GLU A 251 2.06 18.21 -22.90
CA GLU A 251 3.37 18.40 -23.55
C GLU A 251 4.56 18.21 -22.58
N LYS A 252 4.39 18.61 -21.31
CA LYS A 252 5.44 18.44 -20.28
C LYS A 252 5.66 16.97 -19.94
N VAL A 253 4.57 16.21 -19.89
CA VAL A 253 4.63 14.77 -19.64
C VAL A 253 5.30 14.06 -20.79
N ILE A 254 4.89 14.38 -22.03
CA ILE A 254 5.49 13.81 -23.24
C ILE A 254 6.99 14.13 -23.29
N ALA A 255 7.39 15.38 -23.03
CA ALA A 255 8.79 15.80 -23.03
C ALA A 255 9.62 15.09 -21.94
N ALA A 256 9.05 14.87 -20.74
CA ALA A 256 9.74 14.17 -19.65
C ALA A 256 10.04 12.70 -19.97
N TYR A 257 9.15 12.04 -20.73
CA TYR A 257 9.37 10.66 -21.16
C TYR A 257 10.30 10.55 -22.39
N LEU A 258 10.19 11.48 -23.35
CA LEU A 258 11.07 11.50 -24.53
C LEU A 258 12.51 11.95 -24.20
N GLY A 259 12.67 12.85 -23.22
CA GLY A 259 13.99 13.32 -22.80
C GLY A 259 14.84 12.28 -22.09
N THR A 260 14.24 11.18 -21.59
CA THR A 260 14.95 10.05 -20.99
C THR A 260 15.49 9.05 -22.02
N ASP A 261 14.84 8.95 -23.19
CA ASP A 261 15.27 8.03 -24.24
C ASP A 261 16.56 8.50 -24.96
N GLU A 262 16.80 9.83 -25.02
CA GLU A 262 18.05 10.38 -25.63
C GLU A 262 19.30 10.22 -24.75
N SER A 263 19.16 10.06 -23.44
CA SER A 263 20.29 9.89 -22.52
C SER A 263 20.80 8.44 -22.39
N GLU A 264 20.03 7.45 -22.83
CA GLU A 264 20.44 6.04 -22.85
C GLU A 264 21.13 5.62 -24.18
N VAL A 265 21.15 6.48 -25.20
CA VAL A 265 21.69 6.16 -26.52
C VAL A 265 23.13 6.67 -26.68
N THR A 266 23.71 7.33 -25.68
CA THR A 266 25.12 7.79 -25.76
C THR A 266 25.97 7.11 -24.70
N LEU A 267 26.36 5.85 -24.96
CA LEU A 267 27.65 5.25 -24.53
C LEU A 267 27.92 3.97 -25.33
#